data_e7eae8c26674802130d9c32f262b2951
#
_entry.id   e7eae8c26674802130d9c32f262b2951
#
_cell.length_a   1.000
_cell.length_b   1.000
_cell.length_c   1.000
_cell.angle_alpha   90.00
_cell.angle_beta   90.00
_cell.angle_gamma   90.00
#
_symmetry.space_group_name_H-M   'P 1'
#
loop_
_entity.id
_entity.type
_entity.pdbx_description
1 polymer ?
#
loop_
_entity_poly.entity_id
_entity_poly.type
_entity_poly.pdbx_seq_one_letter_code
_entity_poly.pdbx_strand_id
1 'polypeptide(L)'
;EKEESLEKETLKKLPITFQACRMALDSSHLATQSSVVNLGSSINTNADEYFPFITNDQFILLYTKRKNENKDEDLFIATNNEYNQWGNGSPFDNQINTIYNEGMSTLVRDGRTLYFTACNRPEIQGPCDIWTGQIENGQVREVKAIVDHPNSDSWESQACISCDGRVLYFASNRPGGLGGTDIWASVKQKDGTWSNPTNLGAPINTDKDEESPFISNDGNRLFFSSTGHIGFGGQDIFMSSFDKYRGWSNAFNLGPKINSPFEDLGFVLTADGLSGYFASDRPDGFGGMDIYKVNLQSQLRGDLITYVYGSIKDSLTGKPVTGTINSTSFPLVQVDNQGRFFLCVPANTSLPLVITHPGYHSQTIIKDIPEWNNRKFYPLKILLVPIYVPIPEVVKPEPVDTAPPLSSNRFKELKRYYHSIYFQFDSDILEMGEKEKLEGYVAGIPSKFIQRVEINGYADDVGDFKYNLDLSEKRAKIVSLLLLEKGVEISRISLKGHGEIKDDRPKPLNRKVEIKITTLE
;
A
#
# COMPACT_ATOMS: atom_id res chain seq x y z
N GLU A 1 -12.90 -45.97 34.64
CA GLU A 1 -12.81 -44.48 34.55
C GLU A 1 -12.03 -43.99 33.32
N LYS A 2 -10.86 -44.55 32.95
CA LYS A 2 -10.13 -44.18 31.74
C LYS A 2 -10.86 -44.62 30.46
N GLU A 3 -11.40 -45.85 30.41
CA GLU A 3 -12.19 -46.36 29.31
C GLU A 3 -13.50 -45.57 29.13
N GLU A 4 -14.25 -45.28 30.19
CA GLU A 4 -15.45 -44.46 30.16
C GLU A 4 -15.20 -43.03 29.70
N SER A 5 -14.01 -42.47 30.02
CA SER A 5 -13.60 -41.15 29.56
C SER A 5 -13.29 -41.14 28.06
N LEU A 6 -12.58 -42.16 27.55
CA LEU A 6 -12.28 -42.34 26.13
C LEU A 6 -13.57 -42.57 25.29
N GLU A 7 -14.53 -43.36 25.81
CA GLU A 7 -15.79 -43.61 25.12
C GLU A 7 -16.66 -42.34 25.03
N LYS A 8 -16.69 -41.51 26.07
CA LYS A 8 -17.39 -40.22 26.08
C LYS A 8 -16.74 -39.20 25.15
N GLU A 9 -15.43 -39.19 25.05
CA GLU A 9 -14.71 -38.31 24.15
C GLU A 9 -14.90 -38.73 22.67
N THR A 10 -14.87 -40.03 22.39
CA THR A 10 -15.16 -40.61 21.08
C THR A 10 -16.56 -40.31 20.64
N LEU A 11 -17.58 -40.46 21.51
CA LEU A 11 -18.98 -40.16 21.22
C LEU A 11 -19.23 -38.67 20.95
N LYS A 12 -18.47 -37.77 21.57
CA LYS A 12 -18.53 -36.33 21.26
C LYS A 12 -17.92 -35.99 19.89
N LYS A 13 -16.88 -36.72 19.46
CA LYS A 13 -16.22 -36.51 18.15
C LYS A 13 -16.99 -37.13 16.97
N LEU A 14 -17.84 -38.12 17.19
CA LEU A 14 -18.62 -38.81 16.15
C LEU A 14 -19.43 -37.87 15.25
N PRO A 15 -20.19 -36.88 15.75
CA PRO A 15 -20.93 -35.95 14.90
C PRO A 15 -19.99 -35.08 14.03
N ILE A 16 -18.86 -34.67 14.58
CA ILE A 16 -17.84 -33.85 13.87
C ILE A 16 -17.19 -34.68 12.76
N THR A 17 -16.78 -35.92 13.05
CA THR A 17 -16.20 -36.85 12.08
C THR A 17 -17.20 -37.17 10.95
N PHE A 18 -18.48 -37.34 11.28
CA PHE A 18 -19.52 -37.56 10.27
C PHE A 18 -19.73 -36.35 9.36
N GLN A 19 -19.70 -35.14 9.93
CA GLN A 19 -19.77 -33.89 9.16
C GLN A 19 -18.53 -33.70 8.28
N ALA A 20 -17.34 -34.05 8.76
CA ALA A 20 -16.10 -34.02 7.98
C ALA A 20 -16.15 -35.00 6.79
N CYS A 21 -16.61 -36.24 7.02
CA CYS A 21 -16.82 -37.22 5.94
C CYS A 21 -17.83 -36.73 4.90
N ARG A 22 -18.95 -36.15 5.34
CA ARG A 22 -19.96 -35.58 4.45
C ARG A 22 -19.37 -34.40 3.64
N MET A 23 -18.64 -33.50 4.29
CA MET A 23 -17.97 -32.40 3.63
C MET A 23 -16.94 -32.90 2.60
N ALA A 24 -16.17 -33.96 2.90
CA ALA A 24 -15.24 -34.57 1.95
C ALA A 24 -15.95 -35.08 0.69
N LEU A 25 -17.11 -35.74 0.85
CA LEU A 25 -17.93 -36.21 -0.25
C LEU A 25 -18.51 -35.05 -1.08
N ASP A 26 -19.06 -34.04 -0.42
CA ASP A 26 -19.64 -32.85 -1.07
C ASP A 26 -18.57 -31.97 -1.76
N SER A 27 -17.32 -31.98 -1.26
CA SER A 27 -16.20 -31.23 -1.81
C SER A 27 -15.37 -32.00 -2.84
N SER A 28 -15.73 -33.23 -3.15
CA SER A 28 -14.95 -34.08 -4.08
C SER A 28 -14.80 -33.47 -5.48
N HIS A 29 -15.80 -32.70 -5.94
CA HIS A 29 -15.74 -31.96 -7.21
C HIS A 29 -14.69 -30.80 -7.19
N LEU A 30 -14.44 -30.20 -6.01
CA LEU A 30 -13.37 -29.19 -5.84
C LEU A 30 -11.99 -29.86 -5.89
N ALA A 31 -11.90 -31.09 -5.41
CA ALA A 31 -10.67 -31.85 -5.37
C ALA A 31 -10.14 -32.29 -6.76
N THR A 32 -11.00 -32.38 -7.78
CA THR A 32 -10.61 -32.93 -9.10
C THR A 32 -9.77 -31.99 -9.95
N GLN A 33 -9.73 -30.68 -9.66
CA GLN A 33 -9.06 -29.67 -10.51
C GLN A 33 -7.80 -29.07 -9.90
N SER A 34 -7.53 -29.26 -8.60
CA SER A 34 -6.33 -28.73 -7.95
C SER A 34 -5.20 -29.75 -7.96
N SER A 35 -4.03 -29.36 -8.43
CA SER A 35 -2.79 -30.16 -8.30
C SER A 35 -1.96 -29.60 -7.14
N VAL A 36 -1.70 -30.44 -6.15
CA VAL A 36 -0.77 -30.16 -5.05
C VAL A 36 0.55 -30.80 -5.37
N VAL A 37 1.64 -30.04 -5.27
CA VAL A 37 3.01 -30.49 -5.63
C VAL A 37 3.96 -30.09 -4.52
N ASN A 38 4.72 -31.06 -3.99
CA ASN A 38 5.84 -30.79 -3.08
C ASN A 38 6.91 -29.97 -3.79
N LEU A 39 7.50 -28.96 -3.13
CA LEU A 39 8.53 -28.10 -3.75
C LEU A 39 9.86 -28.80 -4.01
N GLY A 40 10.01 -30.02 -3.53
CA GLY A 40 11.20 -30.85 -3.78
C GLY A 40 12.40 -30.50 -2.89
N SER A 41 13.47 -31.26 -3.07
CA SER A 41 14.65 -31.25 -2.19
C SER A 41 15.48 -29.96 -2.19
N SER A 42 15.20 -29.01 -3.09
CA SER A 42 15.83 -27.68 -3.04
C SER A 42 15.29 -26.84 -1.89
N ILE A 43 14.06 -27.06 -1.49
CA ILE A 43 13.38 -26.36 -0.40
C ILE A 43 13.19 -27.29 0.80
N ASN A 44 12.54 -28.42 0.59
CA ASN A 44 12.19 -29.39 1.61
C ASN A 44 13.36 -30.35 1.89
N THR A 45 13.63 -30.58 3.15
CA THR A 45 14.73 -31.43 3.61
C THR A 45 14.21 -32.46 4.64
N ASN A 46 15.10 -33.12 5.37
CA ASN A 46 14.71 -33.94 6.51
C ASN A 46 14.35 -33.14 7.78
N ALA A 47 14.37 -31.82 7.71
CA ALA A 47 13.91 -30.91 8.75
C ALA A 47 12.43 -30.57 8.56
N ASP A 48 11.91 -29.59 9.31
CA ASP A 48 10.59 -29.02 9.09
C ASP A 48 10.73 -27.71 8.35
N GLU A 49 10.07 -27.57 7.20
CA GLU A 49 9.97 -26.34 6.43
C GLU A 49 8.50 -25.89 6.39
N TYR A 50 8.19 -24.66 6.89
CA TYR A 50 6.83 -24.16 7.02
C TYR A 50 6.74 -22.64 6.99
N PHE A 51 5.52 -22.09 7.06
CA PHE A 51 5.22 -20.66 6.98
C PHE A 51 5.84 -19.98 5.75
N PRO A 52 5.50 -20.44 4.54
CA PRO A 52 5.99 -19.81 3.33
C PRO A 52 5.46 -18.39 3.18
N PHE A 53 6.27 -17.50 2.61
CA PHE A 53 5.87 -16.21 2.08
C PHE A 53 6.48 -16.03 0.69
N ILE A 54 5.67 -15.62 -0.28
CA ILE A 54 6.10 -15.44 -1.67
C ILE A 54 6.02 -13.96 -2.08
N THR A 55 7.06 -13.45 -2.73
CA THR A 55 7.05 -12.09 -3.27
C THR A 55 6.09 -11.96 -4.46
N ASN A 56 5.68 -10.71 -4.77
CA ASN A 56 4.71 -10.44 -5.83
C ASN A 56 5.13 -10.95 -7.21
N ASP A 57 6.42 -10.89 -7.49
CA ASP A 57 7.03 -11.38 -8.72
C ASP A 57 7.29 -12.88 -8.73
N GLN A 58 7.02 -13.55 -7.61
CA GLN A 58 7.24 -14.99 -7.38
C GLN A 58 8.72 -15.43 -7.52
N PHE A 59 9.66 -14.50 -7.37
CA PHE A 59 11.10 -14.82 -7.45
C PHE A 59 11.72 -15.18 -6.11
N ILE A 60 11.13 -14.74 -5.00
CA ILE A 60 11.66 -14.98 -3.65
C ILE A 60 10.61 -15.72 -2.82
N LEU A 61 11.05 -16.82 -2.22
CA LEU A 61 10.33 -17.55 -1.18
C LEU A 61 11.09 -17.35 0.13
N LEU A 62 10.41 -16.81 1.13
CA LEU A 62 10.85 -16.83 2.52
C LEU A 62 10.08 -17.94 3.24
N TYR A 63 10.71 -18.63 4.16
CA TYR A 63 10.06 -19.67 4.96
C TYR A 63 10.82 -19.92 6.26
N THR A 64 10.14 -20.52 7.21
CA THR A 64 10.75 -20.98 8.46
C THR A 64 11.29 -22.37 8.27
N LYS A 65 12.49 -22.62 8.77
CA LYS A 65 13.09 -23.93 8.84
C LYS A 65 13.47 -24.25 10.28
N ARG A 66 12.97 -25.38 10.80
CA ARG A 66 13.30 -25.91 12.12
C ARG A 66 14.21 -27.11 12.00
N LYS A 67 15.40 -27.01 12.54
CA LYS A 67 16.37 -28.11 12.55
C LYS A 67 15.98 -29.16 13.62
N ASN A 68 15.99 -30.42 13.23
CA ASN A 68 15.61 -31.52 14.12
C ASN A 68 16.55 -31.70 15.33
N GLU A 69 17.83 -31.30 15.22
CA GLU A 69 18.87 -31.57 16.23
C GLU A 69 18.72 -30.69 17.50
N ASN A 70 18.39 -29.42 17.34
CA ASN A 70 18.30 -28.44 18.44
C ASN A 70 16.95 -27.73 18.53
N LYS A 71 16.02 -28.01 17.60
CA LYS A 71 14.72 -27.33 17.45
C LYS A 71 14.81 -25.81 17.23
N ASP A 72 15.96 -25.32 16.76
CA ASP A 72 16.13 -23.93 16.35
C ASP A 72 15.31 -23.65 15.11
N GLU A 73 14.59 -22.55 15.14
CA GLU A 73 13.83 -22.01 14.02
C GLU A 73 14.57 -20.80 13.45
N ASP A 74 14.87 -20.87 12.17
CA ASP A 74 15.49 -19.79 11.40
C ASP A 74 14.65 -19.42 10.18
N LEU A 75 14.69 -18.16 9.76
CA LEU A 75 14.16 -17.74 8.46
C LEU A 75 15.13 -18.12 7.34
N PHE A 76 14.59 -18.74 6.30
CA PHE A 76 15.30 -19.13 5.09
C PHE A 76 14.78 -18.39 3.88
N ILE A 77 15.64 -18.23 2.88
CA ILE A 77 15.33 -17.62 1.59
C ILE A 77 15.73 -18.57 0.45
N ALA A 78 14.86 -18.67 -0.55
CA ALA A 78 15.18 -19.30 -1.81
C ALA A 78 14.76 -18.39 -2.97
N THR A 79 15.49 -18.47 -4.08
CA THR A 79 15.19 -17.72 -5.29
C THR A 79 14.73 -18.63 -6.40
N ASN A 80 13.72 -18.17 -7.15
CA ASN A 80 13.20 -18.86 -8.32
C ASN A 80 13.95 -18.39 -9.58
N ASN A 81 14.09 -19.27 -10.56
CA ASN A 81 14.66 -18.91 -11.87
C ASN A 81 13.54 -18.69 -12.91
N GLU A 82 13.92 -18.29 -14.13
CA GLU A 82 12.99 -18.06 -15.24
C GLU A 82 12.21 -19.31 -15.68
N TYR A 83 12.67 -20.50 -15.27
CA TYR A 83 12.03 -21.80 -15.56
C TYR A 83 11.12 -22.29 -14.43
N ASN A 84 10.80 -21.43 -13.45
CA ASN A 84 10.04 -21.78 -12.24
C ASN A 84 10.68 -22.92 -11.41
N GLN A 85 12.01 -22.94 -11.32
CA GLN A 85 12.76 -23.88 -10.50
C GLN A 85 13.37 -23.13 -9.31
N TRP A 86 13.09 -23.62 -8.11
CA TRP A 86 13.67 -23.07 -6.88
C TRP A 86 15.13 -23.47 -6.74
N GLY A 87 15.97 -22.51 -6.46
CA GLY A 87 17.32 -22.74 -5.96
C GLY A 87 17.30 -23.28 -4.52
N ASN A 88 18.44 -23.76 -4.04
CA ASN A 88 18.55 -24.26 -2.68
C ASN A 88 18.28 -23.14 -1.67
N GLY A 89 17.50 -23.46 -0.65
CA GLY A 89 17.26 -22.55 0.48
C GLY A 89 18.54 -22.27 1.27
N SER A 90 18.70 -21.02 1.70
CA SER A 90 19.80 -20.57 2.55
C SER A 90 19.28 -19.71 3.70
N PRO A 91 20.00 -19.61 4.85
CA PRO A 91 19.62 -18.69 5.91
C PRO A 91 19.45 -17.27 5.37
N PHE A 92 18.42 -16.55 5.86
CA PHE A 92 18.03 -15.28 5.27
C PHE A 92 19.01 -14.14 5.59
N ASP A 93 19.12 -13.73 6.85
CA ASP A 93 19.95 -12.59 7.26
C ASP A 93 20.41 -12.75 8.71
N ASN A 94 21.68 -12.44 9.00
CA ASN A 94 22.27 -12.57 10.32
C ASN A 94 21.76 -11.55 11.36
N GLN A 95 21.10 -10.47 10.94
CA GLN A 95 20.44 -9.55 11.86
C GLN A 95 19.07 -10.06 12.31
N ILE A 96 18.48 -10.98 11.53
CA ILE A 96 17.23 -11.64 11.85
C ILE A 96 17.48 -12.96 12.54
N ASN A 97 18.19 -13.88 11.91
CA ASN A 97 18.49 -15.18 12.50
C ASN A 97 19.55 -15.03 13.57
N THR A 98 19.22 -15.47 14.77
CA THR A 98 20.08 -15.38 15.96
C THR A 98 20.25 -16.75 16.63
N ILE A 99 20.65 -16.78 17.88
CA ILE A 99 20.68 -18.00 18.71
C ILE A 99 19.29 -18.34 19.29
N TYR A 100 18.29 -17.54 19.01
CA TYR A 100 16.90 -17.72 19.42
C TYR A 100 16.06 -18.23 18.26
N ASN A 101 14.77 -18.35 18.46
CA ASN A 101 13.87 -18.81 17.42
C ASN A 101 13.27 -17.64 16.63
N GLU A 102 13.45 -17.64 15.35
CA GLU A 102 12.85 -16.69 14.40
C GLU A 102 12.03 -17.43 13.35
N GLY A 103 10.80 -17.01 13.21
CA GLY A 103 9.86 -17.67 12.29
C GLY A 103 8.86 -16.72 11.66
N MET A 104 8.01 -17.28 10.85
CA MET A 104 6.97 -16.67 10.05
C MET A 104 7.21 -15.21 9.70
N SER A 105 7.49 -14.95 8.46
CA SER A 105 7.75 -13.59 7.98
C SER A 105 6.73 -13.14 6.96
N THR A 106 6.45 -11.86 6.92
CA THR A 106 5.62 -11.19 5.92
C THR A 106 6.26 -9.87 5.51
N LEU A 107 6.13 -9.53 4.24
CA LEU A 107 6.70 -8.31 3.68
C LEU A 107 5.58 -7.41 3.17
N VAL A 108 5.63 -6.11 3.50
CA VAL A 108 4.78 -5.13 2.85
C VAL A 108 5.03 -5.18 1.35
N ARG A 109 3.98 -5.06 0.55
CA ARG A 109 4.08 -5.25 -0.91
C ARG A 109 4.92 -4.18 -1.62
N ASP A 110 5.32 -3.12 -0.92
CA ASP A 110 6.33 -2.14 -1.39
C ASP A 110 7.78 -2.69 -1.34
N GLY A 111 7.99 -3.87 -0.76
CA GLY A 111 9.27 -4.55 -0.65
C GLY A 111 10.24 -3.96 0.37
N ARG A 112 9.79 -3.10 1.29
CA ARG A 112 10.68 -2.36 2.21
C ARG A 112 10.59 -2.77 3.66
N THR A 113 9.41 -3.11 4.13
CA THR A 113 9.20 -3.42 5.55
C THR A 113 8.88 -4.89 5.73
N LEU A 114 9.71 -5.57 6.48
CA LEU A 114 9.55 -6.94 6.90
C LEU A 114 8.95 -6.98 8.31
N TYR A 115 8.02 -7.88 8.54
CA TYR A 115 7.56 -8.30 9.86
C TYR A 115 7.87 -9.78 10.03
N PHE A 116 8.28 -10.17 11.22
CA PHE A 116 8.59 -11.57 11.55
C PHE A 116 8.37 -11.82 13.03
N THR A 117 8.27 -13.08 13.42
CA THR A 117 8.19 -13.50 14.81
C THR A 117 9.57 -13.78 15.36
N ALA A 118 9.85 -13.32 16.57
CA ALA A 118 11.02 -13.76 17.33
C ALA A 118 10.62 -14.15 18.76
N CYS A 119 11.15 -15.28 19.21
CA CYS A 119 10.84 -15.85 20.52
C CYS A 119 12.06 -15.88 21.42
N ASN A 120 11.84 -15.72 22.71
CA ASN A 120 12.87 -15.83 23.77
C ASN A 120 14.06 -14.84 23.65
N ARG A 121 13.97 -13.80 22.81
CA ARG A 121 14.97 -12.73 22.76
C ARG A 121 14.90 -11.84 24.00
N PRO A 122 16.01 -11.21 24.43
CA PRO A 122 16.03 -10.40 25.66
C PRO A 122 15.11 -9.17 25.64
N GLU A 123 14.79 -8.64 24.44
CA GLU A 123 14.03 -7.40 24.26
C GLU A 123 12.53 -7.63 24.00
N ILE A 124 12.02 -8.84 24.27
CA ILE A 124 10.60 -9.17 24.05
C ILE A 124 9.76 -8.91 25.31
N GLN A 125 8.45 -8.73 25.11
CA GLN A 125 7.46 -8.58 26.18
C GLN A 125 6.91 -9.94 26.63
N GLY A 126 6.47 -10.76 25.67
CA GLY A 126 5.94 -12.10 25.90
C GLY A 126 6.91 -13.23 25.55
N PRO A 127 6.45 -14.46 25.45
CA PRO A 127 7.28 -15.59 25.01
C PRO A 127 7.73 -15.48 23.55
N CYS A 128 6.91 -14.89 22.70
CA CYS A 128 7.18 -14.53 21.30
C CYS A 128 6.54 -13.19 21.01
N ASP A 129 7.23 -12.36 20.25
CA ASP A 129 6.79 -11.04 19.82
C ASP A 129 6.93 -10.87 18.32
N ILE A 130 6.15 -9.94 17.76
CA ILE A 130 6.27 -9.50 16.37
C ILE A 130 7.34 -8.42 16.28
N TRP A 131 8.30 -8.64 15.39
CA TRP A 131 9.41 -7.76 15.10
C TRP A 131 9.28 -7.14 13.72
N THR A 132 10.02 -6.06 13.50
CA THR A 132 10.10 -5.41 12.19
C THR A 132 11.54 -5.13 11.79
N GLY A 133 11.81 -5.14 10.49
CA GLY A 133 13.07 -4.72 9.88
C GLY A 133 12.83 -3.98 8.58
N GLN A 134 13.78 -3.12 8.20
CA GLN A 134 13.74 -2.40 6.93
C GLN A 134 14.66 -3.06 5.92
N ILE A 135 14.19 -3.27 4.70
CA ILE A 135 15.01 -3.80 3.59
C ILE A 135 15.51 -2.62 2.75
N GLU A 136 16.81 -2.43 2.75
CA GLU A 136 17.49 -1.41 1.94
C GLU A 136 18.63 -2.06 1.15
N ASN A 137 18.59 -1.91 -0.17
CA ASN A 137 19.58 -2.49 -1.08
C ASN A 137 19.83 -4.00 -0.88
N GLY A 138 18.77 -4.75 -0.56
CA GLY A 138 18.83 -6.19 -0.33
C GLY A 138 19.39 -6.61 1.04
N GLN A 139 19.63 -5.68 1.95
CA GLN A 139 20.06 -5.92 3.33
C GLN A 139 18.97 -5.54 4.31
N VAL A 140 18.83 -6.30 5.38
CA VAL A 140 17.93 -5.94 6.48
C VAL A 140 18.63 -4.95 7.42
N ARG A 141 17.92 -3.93 7.84
CA ARG A 141 18.37 -2.89 8.77
C ARG A 141 17.27 -2.56 9.77
N GLU A 142 17.63 -1.84 10.83
CA GLU A 142 16.69 -1.35 11.85
C GLU A 142 15.78 -2.47 12.42
N VAL A 143 16.38 -3.63 12.68
CA VAL A 143 15.68 -4.77 13.29
C VAL A 143 15.35 -4.46 14.73
N LYS A 144 14.05 -4.52 15.09
CA LYS A 144 13.57 -4.22 16.44
C LYS A 144 12.20 -4.86 16.71
N ALA A 145 11.94 -5.13 17.99
CA ALA A 145 10.58 -5.47 18.43
C ALA A 145 9.63 -4.28 18.18
N ILE A 146 8.38 -4.56 17.88
CA ILE A 146 7.35 -3.54 17.90
C ILE A 146 7.03 -3.25 19.37
N VAL A 147 7.29 -2.01 19.79
CA VAL A 147 7.02 -1.58 21.16
C VAL A 147 5.52 -1.38 21.35
N ASP A 148 4.98 -1.82 22.47
CA ASP A 148 3.55 -1.81 22.78
C ASP A 148 2.75 -2.70 21.82
N HIS A 149 1.66 -2.19 21.26
CA HIS A 149 0.83 -2.96 20.32
C HIS A 149 1.52 -3.18 18.97
N PRO A 150 1.35 -4.34 18.33
CA PRO A 150 0.45 -5.46 18.70
C PRO A 150 0.96 -6.40 19.79
N ASN A 151 2.20 -6.28 20.25
CA ASN A 151 2.80 -7.16 21.26
C ASN A 151 2.22 -6.96 22.66
N SER A 152 2.34 -7.97 23.53
CA SER A 152 1.87 -8.00 24.91
C SER A 152 2.69 -8.99 25.75
N ASP A 153 2.32 -9.19 27.01
CA ASP A 153 2.92 -10.23 27.87
C ASP A 153 2.53 -11.67 27.46
N SER A 154 1.71 -11.82 26.43
CA SER A 154 1.25 -13.10 25.88
C SER A 154 2.13 -13.54 24.71
N TRP A 155 1.74 -14.61 24.03
CA TRP A 155 2.37 -15.07 22.80
C TRP A 155 1.74 -14.39 21.60
N GLU A 156 2.54 -13.67 20.82
CA GLU A 156 2.16 -13.06 19.54
C GLU A 156 3.05 -13.57 18.44
N SER A 157 2.45 -14.13 17.39
CA SER A 157 3.18 -14.77 16.31
C SER A 157 2.42 -14.74 14.99
N GLN A 158 3.07 -15.26 13.96
CA GLN A 158 2.45 -15.59 12.67
C GLN A 158 1.76 -14.39 12.02
N ALA A 159 2.44 -13.25 12.02
CA ALA A 159 1.90 -12.00 11.50
C ALA A 159 1.79 -12.00 9.98
N CYS A 160 0.69 -11.45 9.48
CA CYS A 160 0.47 -11.12 8.07
C CYS A 160 0.06 -9.66 7.92
N ILE A 161 0.73 -8.94 7.03
CA ILE A 161 0.44 -7.53 6.76
C ILE A 161 -0.45 -7.36 5.53
N SER A 162 -1.42 -6.46 5.59
CA SER A 162 -2.21 -6.07 4.43
C SER A 162 -1.33 -5.49 3.32
N CYS A 163 -1.80 -5.57 2.08
CA CYS A 163 -1.07 -5.10 0.90
C CYS A 163 -0.50 -3.69 1.06
N ASP A 164 -1.26 -2.81 1.63
CA ASP A 164 -0.91 -1.39 1.85
C ASP A 164 -0.14 -1.11 3.15
N GLY A 165 0.18 -2.15 3.92
CA GLY A 165 0.95 -2.05 5.15
C GLY A 165 0.21 -1.45 6.35
N ARG A 166 -1.14 -1.43 6.35
CA ARG A 166 -1.92 -0.72 7.37
C ARG A 166 -2.64 -1.61 8.37
N VAL A 167 -2.93 -2.84 8.03
CA VAL A 167 -3.58 -3.79 8.94
C VAL A 167 -2.67 -4.99 9.14
N LEU A 168 -2.29 -5.24 10.37
CA LEU A 168 -1.51 -6.40 10.77
C LEU A 168 -2.46 -7.42 11.39
N TYR A 169 -2.58 -8.59 10.78
CA TYR A 169 -3.26 -9.75 11.31
C TYR A 169 -2.23 -10.66 11.96
N PHE A 170 -2.55 -11.27 13.08
CA PHE A 170 -1.62 -12.13 13.79
C PHE A 170 -2.34 -13.09 14.72
N ALA A 171 -1.68 -14.16 15.12
CA ALA A 171 -2.16 -15.12 16.10
C ALA A 171 -1.68 -14.73 17.50
N SER A 172 -2.57 -14.82 18.50
CA SER A 172 -2.23 -14.55 19.89
C SER A 172 -3.16 -15.28 20.87
N ASN A 173 -2.57 -15.75 21.97
CA ASN A 173 -3.30 -16.35 23.09
C ASN A 173 -3.59 -15.36 24.23
N ARG A 174 -3.60 -14.05 23.89
CA ARG A 174 -3.89 -12.98 24.87
C ARG A 174 -5.27 -13.10 25.48
N PRO A 175 -5.47 -12.61 26.71
CA PRO A 175 -6.79 -12.58 27.36
C PRO A 175 -7.83 -11.81 26.51
N GLY A 176 -9.06 -12.30 26.53
CA GLY A 176 -10.18 -11.71 25.80
C GLY A 176 -10.45 -12.33 24.42
N GLY A 177 -9.75 -13.43 24.10
CA GLY A 177 -10.07 -14.30 22.96
C GLY A 177 -11.27 -15.22 23.20
N LEU A 178 -11.58 -16.04 22.20
CA LEU A 178 -12.65 -17.05 22.25
C LEU A 178 -12.10 -18.42 22.58
N GLY A 179 -10.91 -18.74 22.07
CA GLY A 179 -10.27 -20.05 22.20
C GLY A 179 -8.92 -20.03 22.93
N GLY A 180 -8.05 -20.92 22.51
CA GLY A 180 -6.67 -20.95 22.97
C GLY A 180 -5.85 -19.86 22.29
N THR A 181 -5.62 -20.02 20.99
CA THR A 181 -5.02 -19.02 20.11
C THR A 181 -6.08 -18.50 19.16
N ASP A 182 -6.21 -17.19 19.07
CA ASP A 182 -7.16 -16.51 18.18
C ASP A 182 -6.43 -15.63 17.16
N ILE A 183 -7.10 -15.30 16.08
CA ILE A 183 -6.64 -14.29 15.12
C ILE A 183 -7.11 -12.91 15.56
N TRP A 184 -6.15 -12.00 15.65
CA TRP A 184 -6.32 -10.60 16.01
C TRP A 184 -5.88 -9.68 14.88
N ALA A 185 -6.36 -8.45 14.89
CA ALA A 185 -5.95 -7.41 13.95
C ALA A 185 -5.61 -6.10 14.67
N SER A 186 -4.53 -5.47 14.24
CA SER A 186 -4.13 -4.13 14.68
C SER A 186 -3.98 -3.21 13.47
N VAL A 187 -4.41 -1.95 13.60
CA VAL A 187 -4.40 -0.96 12.52
C VAL A 187 -3.31 0.07 12.77
N LYS A 188 -2.50 0.33 11.75
CA LYS A 188 -1.46 1.36 11.80
C LYS A 188 -2.09 2.75 11.84
N GLN A 189 -1.74 3.53 12.85
CA GLN A 189 -2.26 4.88 13.09
C GLN A 189 -1.48 5.94 12.27
N LYS A 190 -1.97 7.17 12.27
CA LYS A 190 -1.36 8.28 11.52
C LYS A 190 0.03 8.65 12.01
N ASP A 191 0.31 8.44 13.29
CA ASP A 191 1.62 8.68 13.92
C ASP A 191 2.61 7.53 13.71
N GLY A 192 2.17 6.45 13.05
CA GLY A 192 2.98 5.25 12.78
C GLY A 192 2.90 4.18 13.86
N THR A 193 2.23 4.43 14.98
CA THR A 193 1.96 3.45 16.04
C THR A 193 0.87 2.47 15.60
N TRP A 194 0.72 1.38 16.35
CA TRP A 194 -0.34 0.40 16.12
C TRP A 194 -1.49 0.62 17.10
N SER A 195 -2.73 0.37 16.66
CA SER A 195 -3.90 0.39 17.53
C SER A 195 -3.89 -0.78 18.51
N ASN A 196 -4.66 -0.66 19.60
CA ASN A 196 -5.01 -1.83 20.39
C ASN A 196 -5.55 -2.93 19.48
N PRO A 197 -5.06 -4.19 19.60
CA PRO A 197 -5.56 -5.30 18.81
C PRO A 197 -7.04 -5.58 19.07
N THR A 198 -7.73 -5.93 18.01
CA THR A 198 -9.13 -6.36 18.03
C THR A 198 -9.21 -7.83 17.66
N ASN A 199 -9.85 -8.64 18.50
CA ASN A 199 -10.15 -10.03 18.17
C ASN A 199 -11.12 -10.08 16.98
N LEU A 200 -10.85 -10.93 15.98
CA LEU A 200 -11.74 -11.02 14.81
C LEU A 200 -13.09 -11.68 15.15
N GLY A 201 -13.17 -12.39 16.26
CA GLY A 201 -14.40 -13.03 16.74
C GLY A 201 -14.93 -14.11 15.79
N ALA A 202 -16.10 -14.63 16.10
CA ALA A 202 -16.81 -15.49 15.16
C ALA A 202 -17.25 -14.66 13.93
N PRO A 203 -17.22 -15.23 12.72
CA PRO A 203 -17.06 -16.64 12.39
C PRO A 203 -15.61 -17.09 12.08
N ILE A 204 -14.60 -16.27 12.40
CA ILE A 204 -13.19 -16.63 12.20
C ILE A 204 -12.71 -17.50 13.37
N ASN A 205 -12.74 -16.92 14.57
CA ASN A 205 -12.25 -17.57 15.79
C ASN A 205 -13.30 -18.48 16.40
N THR A 206 -12.84 -19.58 17.00
CA THR A 206 -13.66 -20.62 17.66
C THR A 206 -13.26 -20.74 19.15
N ASP A 207 -13.69 -21.83 19.82
CA ASP A 207 -13.24 -22.19 21.15
C ASP A 207 -11.94 -23.02 21.15
N LYS A 208 -11.25 -23.11 20.01
CA LYS A 208 -9.99 -23.83 19.81
C LYS A 208 -8.89 -22.87 19.36
N ASP A 209 -8.01 -23.33 18.48
CA ASP A 209 -6.88 -22.56 17.99
C ASP A 209 -7.08 -22.18 16.54
N GLU A 210 -6.92 -20.88 16.25
CA GLU A 210 -6.84 -20.29 14.93
C GLU A 210 -5.50 -19.60 14.77
N GLU A 211 -4.77 -19.99 13.71
CA GLU A 211 -3.38 -19.59 13.49
C GLU A 211 -3.10 -19.24 12.01
N SER A 212 -1.88 -18.77 11.75
CA SER A 212 -1.33 -18.54 10.41
C SER A 212 -2.23 -17.71 9.49
N PRO A 213 -2.70 -16.53 9.92
CA PRO A 213 -3.53 -15.69 9.08
C PRO A 213 -2.76 -15.20 7.86
N PHE A 214 -3.42 -15.20 6.69
CA PHE A 214 -2.95 -14.57 5.47
C PHE A 214 -4.09 -13.80 4.80
N ILE A 215 -3.92 -12.50 4.66
CA ILE A 215 -4.87 -11.64 3.94
C ILE A 215 -4.48 -11.51 2.47
N SER A 216 -5.42 -11.74 1.56
CA SER A 216 -5.21 -11.54 0.12
C SER A 216 -4.89 -10.08 -0.21
N ASN A 217 -4.22 -9.84 -1.35
CA ASN A 217 -3.82 -8.50 -1.75
C ASN A 217 -5.00 -7.53 -1.95
N ASP A 218 -6.18 -8.03 -2.29
CA ASP A 218 -7.43 -7.26 -2.39
C ASP A 218 -8.06 -6.94 -1.03
N GLY A 219 -7.53 -7.54 0.07
CA GLY A 219 -8.04 -7.36 1.43
C GLY A 219 -9.38 -8.05 1.72
N ASN A 220 -9.90 -8.84 0.78
CA ASN A 220 -11.25 -9.39 0.86
C ASN A 220 -11.30 -10.88 1.21
N ARG A 221 -10.15 -11.56 1.30
CA ARG A 221 -10.08 -12.98 1.68
C ARG A 221 -9.02 -13.18 2.75
N LEU A 222 -9.43 -13.73 3.88
CA LEU A 222 -8.55 -14.17 4.95
C LEU A 222 -8.45 -15.70 4.90
N PHE A 223 -7.23 -16.19 4.71
CA PHE A 223 -6.88 -17.58 4.88
C PHE A 223 -6.29 -17.78 6.27
N PHE A 224 -6.56 -18.90 6.89
CA PHE A 224 -6.05 -19.21 8.23
C PHE A 224 -6.12 -20.72 8.47
N SER A 225 -5.37 -21.20 9.45
CA SER A 225 -5.40 -22.58 9.89
C SER A 225 -6.21 -22.69 11.18
N SER A 226 -6.98 -23.75 11.37
CA SER A 226 -7.80 -23.94 12.55
C SER A 226 -7.94 -25.40 12.96
N THR A 227 -7.98 -25.64 14.27
CA THR A 227 -8.37 -26.91 14.88
C THR A 227 -9.83 -26.93 15.34
N GLY A 228 -10.53 -25.80 15.28
CA GLY A 228 -11.89 -25.64 15.80
C GLY A 228 -12.98 -25.74 14.76
N HIS A 229 -12.71 -25.36 13.53
CA HIS A 229 -13.63 -25.54 12.42
C HIS A 229 -13.66 -27.00 11.95
N ILE A 230 -14.74 -27.39 11.27
CA ILE A 230 -14.88 -28.77 10.78
C ILE A 230 -13.84 -29.03 9.68
N GLY A 231 -12.90 -29.93 9.94
CA GLY A 231 -11.76 -30.24 9.10
C GLY A 231 -11.59 -31.73 8.82
N PHE A 232 -10.45 -32.12 8.25
CA PHE A 232 -10.09 -33.47 7.88
C PHE A 232 -9.01 -34.08 8.78
N GLY A 233 -8.21 -33.23 9.45
CA GLY A 233 -7.03 -33.64 10.18
C GLY A 233 -6.81 -32.92 11.50
N GLY A 234 -5.57 -32.52 11.69
CA GLY A 234 -5.13 -31.67 12.80
C GLY A 234 -5.54 -30.22 12.57
N GLN A 235 -4.60 -29.36 12.20
CA GLN A 235 -4.94 -28.06 11.64
C GLN A 235 -5.35 -28.22 10.17
N ASP A 236 -6.43 -27.58 9.80
CA ASP A 236 -6.89 -27.47 8.41
C ASP A 236 -6.90 -26.01 7.98
N ILE A 237 -6.71 -25.76 6.68
CA ILE A 237 -6.70 -24.42 6.08
C ILE A 237 -8.12 -24.03 5.67
N PHE A 238 -8.53 -22.84 6.11
CA PHE A 238 -9.82 -22.24 5.84
C PHE A 238 -9.67 -20.89 5.13
N MET A 239 -10.75 -20.45 4.51
CA MET A 239 -10.88 -19.11 3.92
C MET A 239 -12.18 -18.46 4.40
N SER A 240 -12.13 -17.19 4.73
CA SER A 240 -13.31 -16.34 4.92
C SER A 240 -13.24 -15.14 3.99
N SER A 241 -14.39 -14.71 3.48
CA SER A 241 -14.52 -13.54 2.62
C SER A 241 -15.09 -12.36 3.40
N PHE A 242 -14.55 -11.18 3.17
CA PHE A 242 -15.00 -9.95 3.81
C PHE A 242 -15.99 -9.19 2.94
N ASP A 243 -17.12 -8.83 3.51
CA ASP A 243 -18.07 -7.88 2.94
C ASP A 243 -18.17 -6.65 3.84
N LYS A 244 -18.05 -5.45 3.25
CA LYS A 244 -18.04 -4.20 4.02
C LYS A 244 -19.32 -3.92 4.84
N TYR A 245 -20.42 -4.59 4.54
CA TYR A 245 -21.69 -4.43 5.24
C TYR A 245 -21.99 -5.56 6.22
N ARG A 246 -21.48 -6.77 5.95
CA ARG A 246 -21.78 -7.99 6.70
C ARG A 246 -20.61 -8.49 7.55
N GLY A 247 -19.39 -7.97 7.29
CA GLY A 247 -18.15 -8.46 7.91
C GLY A 247 -17.65 -9.76 7.28
N TRP A 248 -16.96 -10.56 8.05
CA TRP A 248 -16.41 -11.86 7.63
C TRP A 248 -17.51 -12.90 7.45
N SER A 249 -17.42 -13.67 6.37
CA SER A 249 -18.29 -14.82 6.11
C SER A 249 -17.93 -16.00 7.01
N ASN A 250 -18.80 -17.02 7.08
CA ASN A 250 -18.43 -18.30 7.68
C ASN A 250 -17.17 -18.86 7.02
N ALA A 251 -16.33 -19.51 7.82
CA ALA A 251 -15.12 -20.17 7.36
C ALA A 251 -15.45 -21.29 6.35
N PHE A 252 -14.74 -21.29 5.23
CA PHE A 252 -14.86 -22.28 4.16
C PHE A 252 -13.59 -23.14 4.15
N ASN A 253 -13.72 -24.47 4.35
CA ASN A 253 -12.61 -25.40 4.26
C ASN A 253 -12.11 -25.51 2.81
N LEU A 254 -10.81 -25.44 2.57
CA LEU A 254 -10.24 -25.47 1.20
C LEU A 254 -10.33 -26.84 0.50
N GLY A 255 -10.83 -27.84 1.21
CA GLY A 255 -11.15 -29.15 0.66
C GLY A 255 -10.02 -30.18 0.72
N PRO A 256 -10.34 -31.45 0.41
CA PRO A 256 -9.52 -32.61 0.78
C PRO A 256 -8.23 -32.81 -0.05
N LYS A 257 -7.87 -31.91 -0.96
CA LYS A 257 -6.58 -31.92 -1.63
C LYS A 257 -5.57 -30.99 -0.97
N ILE A 258 -6.06 -29.84 -0.49
CA ILE A 258 -5.25 -28.91 0.27
C ILE A 258 -5.15 -29.43 1.70
N ASN A 259 -6.29 -29.69 2.32
CA ASN A 259 -6.35 -30.26 3.65
C ASN A 259 -6.30 -31.80 3.61
N SER A 260 -5.50 -32.37 4.47
CA SER A 260 -5.26 -33.79 4.60
C SER A 260 -5.68 -34.31 5.99
N PRO A 261 -5.57 -35.61 6.30
CA PRO A 261 -5.74 -36.10 7.68
C PRO A 261 -4.61 -35.67 8.65
N PHE A 262 -3.65 -34.89 8.19
CA PHE A 262 -2.47 -34.43 8.92
C PHE A 262 -2.58 -32.93 9.27
N GLU A 263 -1.44 -32.32 9.62
CA GLU A 263 -1.36 -30.86 9.83
C GLU A 263 -1.20 -30.16 8.49
N ASP A 264 -2.08 -29.22 8.17
CA ASP A 264 -2.02 -28.37 6.99
C ASP A 264 -2.14 -26.90 7.43
N LEU A 265 -1.08 -26.09 7.21
CA LEU A 265 -1.02 -24.75 7.78
C LEU A 265 -0.23 -23.75 6.91
N GLY A 266 -0.30 -22.47 7.29
CA GLY A 266 0.54 -21.41 6.73
C GLY A 266 0.25 -21.11 5.26
N PHE A 267 -1.01 -21.12 4.84
CA PHE A 267 -1.39 -20.87 3.44
C PHE A 267 -1.14 -19.42 3.03
N VAL A 268 -0.48 -19.25 1.89
CA VAL A 268 -0.28 -17.95 1.24
C VAL A 268 -0.67 -18.00 -0.24
N LEU A 269 -1.25 -16.90 -0.73
CA LEU A 269 -1.70 -16.75 -2.11
C LEU A 269 -0.66 -15.99 -2.94
N THR A 270 -0.39 -16.44 -4.17
CA THR A 270 0.42 -15.67 -5.12
C THR A 270 -0.31 -14.39 -5.56
N ALA A 271 0.46 -13.38 -5.97
CA ALA A 271 -0.11 -12.08 -6.35
C ALA A 271 -1.05 -12.13 -7.56
N ASP A 272 -0.89 -13.14 -8.43
CA ASP A 272 -1.78 -13.43 -9.56
C ASP A 272 -3.03 -14.23 -9.16
N GLY A 273 -3.11 -14.66 -7.91
CA GLY A 273 -4.19 -15.50 -7.41
C GLY A 273 -4.28 -16.91 -8.01
N LEU A 274 -3.31 -17.30 -8.85
CA LEU A 274 -3.38 -18.58 -9.57
C LEU A 274 -2.90 -19.77 -8.74
N SER A 275 -2.03 -19.52 -7.76
CA SER A 275 -1.43 -20.56 -6.94
C SER A 275 -1.42 -20.16 -5.47
N GLY A 276 -1.35 -21.16 -4.61
CA GLY A 276 -1.07 -21.00 -3.18
C GLY A 276 0.14 -21.86 -2.78
N TYR A 277 0.74 -21.48 -1.66
CA TYR A 277 1.76 -22.27 -0.97
C TYR A 277 1.31 -22.52 0.46
N PHE A 278 1.62 -23.69 0.99
CA PHE A 278 1.26 -24.07 2.37
C PHE A 278 2.24 -25.14 2.85
N ALA A 279 2.22 -25.42 4.14
CA ALA A 279 3.01 -26.51 4.72
C ALA A 279 2.11 -27.66 5.19
N SER A 280 2.65 -28.88 5.12
CA SER A 280 1.97 -30.09 5.55
C SER A 280 2.95 -31.18 5.97
N ASP A 281 2.60 -31.94 6.99
CA ASP A 281 3.36 -33.13 7.43
C ASP A 281 2.82 -34.45 6.86
N ARG A 282 2.15 -34.36 5.69
CA ARG A 282 1.67 -35.56 4.96
C ARG A 282 2.80 -36.50 4.57
N PRO A 283 2.57 -37.82 4.53
CA PRO A 283 3.63 -38.85 4.53
C PRO A 283 4.44 -38.96 3.22
N ASP A 284 4.09 -38.23 2.17
CA ASP A 284 4.81 -38.20 0.88
C ASP A 284 5.86 -37.10 0.79
N GLY A 285 6.22 -36.49 1.94
CA GLY A 285 7.22 -35.44 2.07
C GLY A 285 8.65 -35.93 2.24
N PHE A 286 9.57 -34.99 2.49
CA PHE A 286 11.00 -35.22 2.73
C PHE A 286 11.35 -35.28 4.22
N GLY A 287 10.63 -34.50 5.05
CA GLY A 287 10.84 -34.38 6.50
C GLY A 287 9.58 -34.52 7.30
N GLY A 288 9.43 -33.71 8.30
CA GLY A 288 8.18 -33.53 9.02
C GLY A 288 7.24 -32.63 8.22
N MET A 289 7.31 -31.29 8.50
CA MET A 289 6.58 -30.31 7.70
C MET A 289 7.32 -30.01 6.41
N ASP A 290 6.65 -30.12 5.28
CA ASP A 290 7.16 -29.75 3.95
C ASP A 290 6.31 -28.66 3.30
N ILE A 291 6.91 -27.84 2.45
CA ILE A 291 6.18 -26.81 1.68
C ILE A 291 5.67 -27.39 0.38
N TYR A 292 4.39 -27.17 0.12
CA TYR A 292 3.68 -27.57 -1.08
C TYR A 292 3.17 -26.35 -1.85
N LYS A 293 3.03 -26.51 -3.17
CA LYS A 293 2.37 -25.57 -4.06
C LYS A 293 1.05 -26.17 -4.56
N VAL A 294 0.01 -25.36 -4.64
CA VAL A 294 -1.28 -25.74 -5.20
C VAL A 294 -1.73 -24.75 -6.26
N ASN A 295 -2.27 -25.25 -7.39
CA ASN A 295 -2.96 -24.42 -8.38
C ASN A 295 -4.42 -24.26 -7.98
N LEU A 296 -4.88 -23.01 -7.90
CA LEU A 296 -6.18 -22.68 -7.35
C LEU A 296 -7.28 -22.58 -8.41
N GLN A 297 -8.45 -23.00 -8.04
CA GLN A 297 -9.68 -22.78 -8.80
C GLN A 297 -10.10 -21.31 -8.74
N SER A 298 -10.87 -20.85 -9.73
CA SER A 298 -11.26 -19.45 -9.88
C SER A 298 -12.00 -18.87 -8.67
N GLN A 299 -12.81 -19.66 -7.97
CA GLN A 299 -13.56 -19.22 -6.80
C GLN A 299 -12.69 -18.93 -5.55
N LEU A 300 -11.49 -19.49 -5.49
CA LEU A 300 -10.52 -19.22 -4.41
C LEU A 300 -9.59 -18.05 -4.70
N ARG A 301 -9.57 -17.55 -5.94
CA ARG A 301 -8.70 -16.47 -6.38
C ARG A 301 -9.22 -15.12 -5.88
N GLY A 302 -8.31 -14.25 -5.44
CA GLY A 302 -8.59 -12.85 -5.15
C GLY A 302 -8.71 -12.00 -6.43
N ASP A 303 -9.15 -10.77 -6.25
CA ASP A 303 -9.09 -9.78 -7.32
C ASP A 303 -7.63 -9.40 -7.62
N LEU A 304 -7.32 -9.17 -8.89
CA LEU A 304 -5.98 -8.76 -9.29
C LEU A 304 -5.72 -7.33 -8.83
N ILE A 305 -4.66 -7.14 -8.10
CA ILE A 305 -4.25 -5.86 -7.51
C ILE A 305 -2.99 -5.34 -8.19
N THR A 306 -3.07 -4.13 -8.69
CA THR A 306 -1.93 -3.38 -9.23
C THR A 306 -1.33 -2.49 -8.15
N TYR A 307 -0.01 -2.39 -8.15
CA TYR A 307 0.75 -1.60 -7.19
C TYR A 307 1.14 -0.26 -7.79
N VAL A 308 0.68 0.83 -7.18
CA VAL A 308 1.03 2.19 -7.58
C VAL A 308 2.00 2.77 -6.55
N TYR A 309 3.21 3.06 -7.00
CA TYR A 309 4.23 3.74 -6.20
C TYR A 309 4.35 5.19 -6.66
N GLY A 310 4.17 6.13 -5.73
CA GLY A 310 4.11 7.52 -6.11
C GLY A 310 4.81 8.48 -5.17
N SER A 311 4.89 9.73 -5.61
CA SER A 311 5.38 10.84 -4.79
C SER A 311 4.57 12.09 -5.02
N ILE A 312 4.38 12.86 -3.93
CA ILE A 312 3.77 14.18 -3.93
C ILE A 312 4.86 15.21 -3.67
N LYS A 313 4.91 16.22 -4.51
CA LYS A 313 5.84 17.34 -4.36
C LYS A 313 5.10 18.67 -4.50
N ASP A 314 5.62 19.66 -3.82
CA ASP A 314 5.26 21.06 -4.02
C ASP A 314 5.60 21.47 -5.46
N SER A 315 4.65 22.04 -6.18
CA SER A 315 4.81 22.39 -7.59
C SER A 315 5.77 23.55 -7.79
N LEU A 316 6.02 24.37 -6.76
CA LEU A 316 6.87 25.55 -6.81
C LEU A 316 8.31 25.23 -6.38
N THR A 317 8.45 24.51 -5.30
CA THR A 317 9.77 24.28 -4.67
C THR A 317 10.37 22.92 -5.00
N GLY A 318 9.57 22.00 -5.53
CA GLY A 318 9.96 20.60 -5.75
C GLY A 318 10.17 19.79 -4.46
N LYS A 319 9.93 20.39 -3.29
CA LYS A 319 10.09 19.71 -1.99
C LYS A 319 9.00 18.65 -1.81
N PRO A 320 9.30 17.57 -1.08
CA PRO A 320 8.30 16.58 -0.71
C PRO A 320 7.16 17.23 0.08
N VAL A 321 5.93 16.76 -0.16
CA VAL A 321 4.72 17.19 0.55
C VAL A 321 4.06 15.95 1.15
N THR A 322 3.77 16.00 2.45
CA THR A 322 2.90 15.03 3.12
C THR A 322 1.45 15.23 2.68
N GLY A 323 0.54 14.45 3.20
CA GLY A 323 -0.89 14.62 2.90
C GLY A 323 -1.65 13.32 2.92
N THR A 324 -2.86 13.36 2.39
CA THR A 324 -3.70 12.18 2.29
C THR A 324 -4.19 11.98 0.86
N ILE A 325 -4.29 10.72 0.48
CA ILE A 325 -4.91 10.29 -0.77
C ILE A 325 -6.17 9.51 -0.40
N ASN A 326 -7.30 9.94 -0.92
CA ASN A 326 -8.59 9.29 -0.72
C ASN A 326 -9.17 8.80 -2.05
N SER A 327 -9.92 7.72 -2.00
CA SER A 327 -10.65 7.16 -3.13
C SER A 327 -11.89 6.42 -2.62
N THR A 328 -12.85 6.19 -3.50
CA THR A 328 -13.98 5.30 -3.22
C THR A 328 -13.60 3.81 -3.21
N SER A 329 -12.45 3.47 -3.79
CA SER A 329 -12.01 2.09 -4.04
C SER A 329 -11.03 1.56 -2.99
N PHE A 330 -10.48 2.41 -2.12
CA PHE A 330 -9.58 2.00 -1.05
C PHE A 330 -9.64 2.98 0.13
N PRO A 331 -9.26 2.55 1.33
CA PRO A 331 -9.20 3.42 2.50
C PRO A 331 -8.17 4.54 2.35
N LEU A 332 -8.35 5.62 3.10
CA LEU A 332 -7.48 6.79 3.11
C LEU A 332 -6.00 6.41 3.33
N VAL A 333 -5.13 6.83 2.42
CA VAL A 333 -3.68 6.57 2.47
C VAL A 333 -2.94 7.81 2.94
N GLN A 334 -2.04 7.63 3.91
CA GLN A 334 -1.13 8.68 4.36
C GLN A 334 0.12 8.71 3.46
N VAL A 335 0.56 9.92 3.15
CA VAL A 335 1.81 10.18 2.43
C VAL A 335 2.92 10.41 3.44
N ASP A 336 4.06 9.76 3.29
CA ASP A 336 5.17 9.83 4.24
C ASP A 336 5.87 11.22 4.23
N ASN A 337 6.79 11.44 5.18
CA ASN A 337 7.55 12.70 5.30
C ASN A 337 8.47 12.98 4.09
N GLN A 338 8.69 12.00 3.23
CA GLN A 338 9.43 12.14 1.98
C GLN A 338 8.51 12.32 0.78
N GLY A 339 7.22 12.53 1.04
CA GLY A 339 6.20 12.71 0.01
C GLY A 339 5.84 11.42 -0.74
N ARG A 340 6.23 10.25 -0.26
CA ARG A 340 6.02 8.97 -0.94
C ARG A 340 4.73 8.30 -0.48
N PHE A 341 4.12 7.57 -1.38
CA PHE A 341 2.95 6.73 -1.08
C PHE A 341 2.97 5.45 -1.89
N PHE A 342 2.25 4.47 -1.38
CA PHE A 342 2.05 3.18 -2.02
C PHE A 342 0.57 2.82 -1.98
N LEU A 343 0.01 2.40 -3.13
CA LEU A 343 -1.39 2.02 -3.24
C LEU A 343 -1.51 0.62 -3.81
N CYS A 344 -2.39 -0.15 -3.21
CA CYS A 344 -2.89 -1.42 -3.73
C CYS A 344 -4.28 -1.16 -4.32
N VAL A 345 -4.40 -1.22 -5.62
CA VAL A 345 -5.62 -0.83 -6.32
C VAL A 345 -6.06 -1.90 -7.32
N PRO A 346 -7.37 -2.07 -7.55
CA PRO A 346 -7.84 -3.03 -8.55
C PRO A 346 -7.20 -2.78 -9.92
N ALA A 347 -6.73 -3.83 -10.57
CA ALA A 347 -6.21 -3.77 -11.92
C ALA A 347 -7.32 -3.45 -12.94
N ASN A 348 -6.93 -2.91 -14.09
CA ASN A 348 -7.82 -2.63 -15.21
C ASN A 348 -9.04 -1.76 -14.83
N THR A 349 -8.80 -0.71 -14.03
CA THR A 349 -9.84 0.23 -13.59
C THR A 349 -9.42 1.68 -13.82
N SER A 350 -10.40 2.58 -13.89
CA SER A 350 -10.19 4.02 -13.84
C SER A 350 -10.47 4.53 -12.42
N LEU A 351 -9.46 5.09 -11.76
CA LEU A 351 -9.46 5.36 -10.34
C LEU A 351 -9.43 6.86 -10.05
N PRO A 352 -10.48 7.44 -9.46
CA PRO A 352 -10.45 8.80 -8.96
C PRO A 352 -9.64 8.88 -7.66
N LEU A 353 -8.63 9.74 -7.62
CA LEU A 353 -7.78 10.01 -6.47
C LEU A 353 -8.01 11.44 -6.03
N VAL A 354 -8.42 11.64 -4.77
CA VAL A 354 -8.55 12.96 -4.15
C VAL A 354 -7.38 13.16 -3.21
N ILE A 355 -6.51 14.12 -3.55
CA ILE A 355 -5.31 14.43 -2.79
C ILE A 355 -5.55 15.70 -1.98
N THR A 356 -5.32 15.64 -0.66
CA THR A 356 -5.51 16.78 0.24
C THR A 356 -4.32 16.97 1.17
N HIS A 357 -3.98 18.24 1.41
CA HIS A 357 -3.01 18.65 2.42
C HIS A 357 -3.38 20.08 2.91
N PRO A 358 -3.30 20.37 4.22
CA PRO A 358 -3.44 21.72 4.73
C PRO A 358 -2.38 22.65 4.08
N GLY A 359 -2.84 23.78 3.51
CA GLY A 359 -1.94 24.71 2.81
C GLY A 359 -1.75 24.49 1.32
N TYR A 360 -2.37 23.46 0.75
CA TYR A 360 -2.39 23.19 -0.69
C TYR A 360 -3.81 23.08 -1.23
N HIS A 361 -3.98 23.43 -2.50
CA HIS A 361 -5.26 23.19 -3.19
C HIS A 361 -5.51 21.69 -3.29
N SER A 362 -6.70 21.25 -2.90
CA SER A 362 -7.14 19.88 -3.09
C SER A 362 -7.14 19.56 -4.58
N GLN A 363 -6.63 18.40 -4.96
CA GLN A 363 -6.56 17.97 -6.35
C GLN A 363 -7.27 16.64 -6.53
N THR A 364 -8.14 16.56 -7.53
CA THR A 364 -8.72 15.30 -8.00
C THR A 364 -8.08 14.93 -9.32
N ILE A 365 -7.51 13.73 -9.39
CA ILE A 365 -6.98 13.17 -10.63
C ILE A 365 -7.67 11.85 -10.92
N ILE A 366 -7.90 11.54 -12.19
CA ILE A 366 -8.36 10.23 -12.63
C ILE A 366 -7.15 9.50 -13.19
N LYS A 367 -6.86 8.32 -12.66
CA LYS A 367 -5.75 7.50 -13.10
C LYS A 367 -6.27 6.19 -13.67
N ASP A 368 -6.00 5.95 -14.95
CA ASP A 368 -6.24 4.65 -15.55
C ASP A 368 -5.17 3.67 -15.06
N ILE A 369 -5.65 2.63 -14.39
CA ILE A 369 -4.83 1.55 -13.86
C ILE A 369 -4.81 0.46 -14.94
N PRO A 370 -3.63 0.12 -15.49
CA PRO A 370 -3.54 -0.85 -16.55
C PRO A 370 -3.82 -2.27 -16.07
N GLU A 371 -3.80 -3.21 -16.99
CA GLU A 371 -3.84 -4.63 -16.71
C GLU A 371 -2.74 -5.03 -15.71
N TRP A 372 -3.06 -6.05 -14.90
CA TRP A 372 -2.14 -6.56 -13.91
C TRP A 372 -0.81 -7.05 -14.53
N ASN A 373 0.29 -6.70 -13.87
CA ASN A 373 1.61 -7.17 -14.22
C ASN A 373 2.44 -7.38 -12.95
N ASN A 374 2.83 -8.61 -12.66
CA ASN A 374 3.54 -9.00 -11.45
C ASN A 374 4.93 -8.36 -11.27
N ARG A 375 5.51 -7.81 -12.33
CA ARG A 375 6.88 -7.27 -12.32
C ARG A 375 6.95 -5.75 -12.35
N LYS A 376 5.81 -5.05 -12.39
CA LYS A 376 5.82 -3.59 -12.56
C LYS A 376 5.03 -2.88 -11.46
N PHE A 377 5.72 -1.98 -10.78
CA PHE A 377 5.08 -0.89 -10.05
C PHE A 377 4.76 0.24 -11.03
N TYR A 378 3.56 0.80 -10.92
CA TYR A 378 3.16 1.94 -11.74
C TYR A 378 3.56 3.24 -11.03
N PRO A 379 4.49 4.04 -11.59
CA PRO A 379 4.90 5.28 -10.99
C PRO A 379 3.82 6.36 -11.15
N LEU A 380 3.53 7.09 -10.08
CA LEU A 380 2.63 8.23 -10.08
C LEU A 380 3.29 9.44 -9.42
N LYS A 381 3.52 10.51 -10.20
CA LYS A 381 4.04 11.77 -9.69
C LYS A 381 2.90 12.77 -9.60
N ILE A 382 2.73 13.39 -8.43
CA ILE A 382 1.70 14.37 -8.16
C ILE A 382 2.40 15.67 -7.74
N LEU A 383 1.99 16.78 -8.33
CA LEU A 383 2.44 18.11 -7.97
C LEU A 383 1.28 18.85 -7.33
N LEU A 384 1.41 19.23 -6.07
CA LEU A 384 0.41 20.04 -5.37
C LEU A 384 0.77 21.51 -5.44
N VAL A 385 -0.25 22.34 -5.66
CA VAL A 385 -0.11 23.79 -5.72
C VAL A 385 -0.42 24.36 -4.34
N PRO A 386 0.52 25.09 -3.70
CA PRO A 386 0.27 25.71 -2.40
C PRO A 386 -0.82 26.80 -2.49
N ILE A 387 -1.66 26.89 -1.46
CA ILE A 387 -2.68 27.95 -1.32
C ILE A 387 -2.00 29.31 -1.08
N TYR A 388 -0.87 29.28 -0.38
CA TYR A 388 -0.07 30.46 -0.07
C TYR A 388 1.31 30.33 -0.70
N VAL A 389 1.64 31.25 -1.58
CA VAL A 389 3.03 31.42 -2.05
C VAL A 389 3.75 32.28 -1.01
N PRO A 390 4.74 31.76 -0.27
CA PRO A 390 5.52 32.60 0.63
C PRO A 390 6.13 33.75 -0.16
N ILE A 391 5.80 34.98 0.21
CA ILE A 391 6.56 36.14 -0.26
C ILE A 391 7.99 35.90 0.28
N PRO A 392 9.02 35.85 -0.55
CA PRO A 392 10.38 35.70 -0.04
C PRO A 392 10.62 36.83 0.99
N GLU A 393 11.07 36.46 2.19
CA GLU A 393 11.51 37.42 3.18
C GLU A 393 12.44 38.40 2.48
N VAL A 394 12.05 39.65 2.46
CA VAL A 394 12.93 40.73 2.03
C VAL A 394 14.07 40.73 3.05
N VAL A 395 15.21 40.14 2.71
CA VAL A 395 16.43 40.25 3.46
C VAL A 395 16.69 41.75 3.55
N LYS A 396 16.48 42.32 4.75
CA LYS A 396 16.84 43.72 5.00
C LYS A 396 18.32 43.83 4.64
N PRO A 397 18.71 44.72 3.71
CA PRO A 397 20.12 44.91 3.43
C PRO A 397 20.81 45.35 4.73
N GLU A 398 21.89 44.67 5.09
CA GLU A 398 22.77 45.17 6.14
C GLU A 398 23.22 46.60 5.78
N PRO A 399 23.37 47.50 6.75
CA PRO A 399 23.80 48.87 6.49
C PRO A 399 25.19 48.83 5.86
N VAL A 400 25.25 49.14 4.57
CA VAL A 400 26.54 49.29 3.85
C VAL A 400 27.13 50.61 4.23
N ASP A 401 28.34 50.56 4.78
CA ASP A 401 29.21 51.68 5.05
C ASP A 401 29.43 52.53 3.79
N THR A 402 29.32 53.83 3.93
CA THR A 402 29.41 54.81 2.86
C THR A 402 30.79 54.88 2.24
N ALA A 403 30.91 54.53 0.96
CA ALA A 403 32.03 54.91 0.11
C ALA A 403 31.52 55.78 -1.07
N PRO A 404 32.35 56.69 -1.60
CA PRO A 404 31.89 57.85 -2.37
C PRO A 404 31.48 57.56 -3.81
N PRO A 405 30.78 58.44 -4.51
CA PRO A 405 30.05 58.18 -5.73
C PRO A 405 30.96 58.11 -6.96
N LEU A 406 30.79 57.01 -7.72
CA LEU A 406 31.32 56.91 -9.07
C LEU A 406 30.16 56.85 -10.09
N SER A 407 30.31 57.74 -11.02
CA SER A 407 29.52 58.18 -12.15
C SER A 407 28.86 57.13 -13.04
N SER A 408 27.80 57.59 -13.72
CA SER A 408 27.03 57.11 -14.87
C SER A 408 25.88 56.14 -14.58
N ASN A 409 24.76 56.72 -14.17
CA ASN A 409 23.43 56.10 -14.20
C ASN A 409 22.99 55.88 -15.65
N ARG A 410 22.95 54.58 -16.11
CA ARG A 410 21.92 54.14 -17.03
C ARG A 410 20.71 53.79 -16.15
N PHE A 411 19.69 54.64 -16.16
CA PHE A 411 18.40 54.32 -15.54
C PHE A 411 17.83 53.10 -16.24
N LYS A 412 17.66 51.99 -15.52
CA LYS A 412 16.90 50.83 -16.00
C LYS A 412 15.43 51.22 -16.00
N GLU A 413 14.77 51.14 -17.15
CA GLU A 413 13.36 51.50 -17.29
C GLU A 413 12.46 50.29 -17.02
N LEU A 414 11.44 50.51 -16.18
CA LEU A 414 10.40 49.52 -15.93
C LEU A 414 9.35 49.56 -17.06
N LYS A 415 9.29 48.49 -17.86
CA LYS A 415 8.28 48.32 -18.89
C LYS A 415 7.20 47.34 -18.43
N ARG A 416 5.97 47.60 -18.83
CA ARG A 416 4.80 46.76 -18.51
C ARG A 416 4.12 46.31 -19.79
N TYR A 417 3.87 45.00 -19.89
CA TYR A 417 3.23 44.35 -21.02
C TYR A 417 1.94 43.75 -20.53
N TYR A 418 0.87 43.88 -21.32
CA TYR A 418 -0.46 43.36 -21.00
C TYR A 418 -0.96 42.47 -22.13
N HIS A 419 -1.51 41.32 -21.77
CA HIS A 419 -2.12 40.39 -22.71
C HIS A 419 -3.36 39.73 -22.12
N SER A 420 -4.33 39.36 -22.96
CA SER A 420 -5.54 38.65 -22.55
C SER A 420 -5.73 37.40 -23.37
N ILE A 421 -6.04 36.30 -22.69
CA ILE A 421 -6.30 34.98 -23.24
C ILE A 421 -7.77 34.66 -22.98
N TYR A 422 -8.46 34.13 -23.97
CA TYR A 422 -9.90 33.85 -23.90
C TYR A 422 -10.19 32.34 -23.87
N PHE A 423 -11.25 31.96 -23.16
CA PHE A 423 -11.68 30.58 -22.97
C PHE A 423 -13.11 30.38 -23.49
N GLN A 424 -13.41 29.14 -23.90
CA GLN A 424 -14.76 28.75 -24.24
C GLN A 424 -15.69 28.71 -23.00
N PHE A 425 -17.00 28.67 -23.25
CA PHE A 425 -18.01 28.56 -22.19
C PHE A 425 -17.77 27.27 -21.41
N ASP A 426 -17.83 27.38 -20.09
CA ASP A 426 -17.69 26.28 -19.14
C ASP A 426 -16.44 25.42 -19.33
N SER A 427 -15.33 26.03 -19.81
CA SER A 427 -14.08 25.35 -20.10
C SER A 427 -12.87 26.05 -19.49
N ASP A 428 -11.96 25.25 -18.96
CA ASP A 428 -10.60 25.65 -18.57
C ASP A 428 -9.56 25.18 -19.60
N ILE A 429 -9.98 24.55 -20.71
CA ILE A 429 -9.08 24.10 -21.78
C ILE A 429 -8.69 25.30 -22.63
N LEU A 430 -7.39 25.48 -22.83
CA LEU A 430 -6.86 26.52 -23.71
C LEU A 430 -6.80 26.00 -25.15
N GLU A 431 -7.55 26.65 -26.03
CA GLU A 431 -7.55 26.31 -27.46
C GLU A 431 -6.19 26.60 -28.11
N MET A 432 -5.88 25.84 -29.18
CA MET A 432 -4.57 25.90 -29.85
C MET A 432 -4.27 27.32 -30.36
N GLY A 433 -5.25 28.03 -30.89
CA GLY A 433 -5.08 29.40 -31.38
C GLY A 433 -4.78 30.44 -30.25
N GLU A 434 -5.37 30.27 -29.07
CA GLU A 434 -5.06 31.12 -27.91
C GLU A 434 -3.72 30.76 -27.27
N LYS A 435 -3.36 29.47 -27.31
CA LYS A 435 -2.03 29.00 -26.89
C LYS A 435 -0.92 29.60 -27.76
N GLU A 436 -1.06 29.55 -29.07
CA GLU A 436 -0.11 30.12 -30.03
C GLU A 436 0.05 31.64 -29.86
N LYS A 437 -1.04 32.36 -29.60
CA LYS A 437 -0.99 33.81 -29.31
C LYS A 437 -0.17 34.10 -28.05
N LEU A 438 -0.38 33.32 -26.99
CA LEU A 438 0.39 33.46 -25.75
C LEU A 438 1.88 33.17 -25.96
N GLU A 439 2.19 32.09 -26.68
CA GLU A 439 3.55 31.69 -26.98
C GLU A 439 4.29 32.75 -27.80
N GLY A 440 3.64 33.28 -28.84
CA GLY A 440 4.19 34.37 -29.65
C GLY A 440 4.40 35.66 -28.87
N TYR A 441 3.47 35.98 -27.95
CA TYR A 441 3.58 37.14 -27.08
C TYR A 441 4.78 37.02 -26.11
N VAL A 442 4.93 35.90 -25.45
CA VAL A 442 6.01 35.66 -24.48
C VAL A 442 7.37 35.56 -25.18
N ALA A 443 7.45 34.98 -26.36
CA ALA A 443 8.69 34.88 -27.15
C ALA A 443 9.29 36.26 -27.47
N GLY A 444 8.47 37.31 -27.53
CA GLY A 444 8.92 38.69 -27.73
C GLY A 444 9.53 39.35 -26.48
N ILE A 445 9.45 38.71 -25.30
CA ILE A 445 9.91 39.28 -24.03
C ILE A 445 11.06 38.42 -23.47
N PRO A 446 12.31 38.91 -23.47
CA PRO A 446 13.45 38.14 -22.94
C PRO A 446 13.26 37.79 -21.47
N SER A 447 13.20 36.51 -21.14
CA SER A 447 12.91 35.99 -19.78
C SER A 447 13.84 36.55 -18.69
N LYS A 448 15.10 36.83 -19.05
CA LYS A 448 16.08 37.40 -18.12
C LYS A 448 15.71 38.79 -17.58
N PHE A 449 14.88 39.56 -18.30
CA PHE A 449 14.44 40.89 -17.87
C PHE A 449 13.11 40.87 -17.10
N ILE A 450 12.37 39.76 -17.11
CA ILE A 450 11.10 39.63 -16.40
C ILE A 450 11.32 39.70 -14.90
N GLN A 451 10.71 40.68 -14.24
CA GLN A 451 10.77 40.87 -12.80
C GLN A 451 9.52 40.29 -12.12
N ARG A 452 8.37 40.47 -12.75
CA ARG A 452 7.09 40.03 -12.17
C ARG A 452 6.06 39.70 -13.26
N VAL A 453 5.28 38.67 -13.04
CA VAL A 453 4.13 38.30 -13.85
C VAL A 453 2.90 38.20 -12.96
N GLU A 454 1.85 38.95 -13.25
CA GLU A 454 0.58 38.90 -12.59
C GLU A 454 -0.44 38.24 -13.54
N ILE A 455 -1.12 37.18 -13.10
CA ILE A 455 -2.09 36.42 -13.89
C ILE A 455 -3.43 36.47 -13.17
N ASN A 456 -4.43 37.07 -13.78
CA ASN A 456 -5.77 37.24 -13.23
C ASN A 456 -6.78 36.47 -14.09
N GLY A 457 -7.41 35.44 -13.55
CA GLY A 457 -8.44 34.66 -14.20
C GLY A 457 -9.85 35.19 -13.89
N TYR A 458 -10.73 35.10 -14.89
CA TYR A 458 -12.12 35.54 -14.80
C TYR A 458 -13.07 34.53 -15.47
N ALA A 459 -14.31 34.48 -14.97
CA ALA A 459 -15.43 33.78 -15.57
C ALA A 459 -16.54 34.77 -15.97
N ASP A 460 -17.47 34.33 -16.80
CA ASP A 460 -18.71 35.09 -17.01
C ASP A 460 -19.68 34.90 -15.81
N ASP A 461 -20.79 35.58 -15.82
CA ASP A 461 -21.82 35.59 -14.77
C ASP A 461 -22.83 34.43 -14.86
N VAL A 462 -22.50 33.36 -15.61
CA VAL A 462 -23.35 32.18 -15.74
C VAL A 462 -22.88 31.11 -14.78
N GLY A 463 -23.77 30.71 -13.86
CA GLY A 463 -23.48 29.67 -12.86
C GLY A 463 -23.37 30.20 -11.43
N ASP A 464 -22.96 29.30 -10.53
CA ASP A 464 -22.77 29.63 -9.10
C ASP A 464 -21.44 30.37 -8.88
N PHE A 465 -21.46 31.34 -7.95
CA PHE A 465 -20.26 32.14 -7.61
C PHE A 465 -19.05 31.31 -7.25
N LYS A 466 -19.25 30.26 -6.46
CA LYS A 466 -18.16 29.39 -6.01
C LYS A 466 -17.58 28.59 -7.18
N TYR A 467 -18.43 28.12 -8.07
CA TYR A 467 -18.04 27.45 -9.31
C TYR A 467 -17.23 28.39 -10.22
N ASN A 468 -17.72 29.62 -10.44
CA ASN A 468 -17.06 30.63 -11.27
C ASN A 468 -15.71 31.06 -10.69
N LEU A 469 -15.57 31.10 -9.36
CA LEU A 469 -14.29 31.36 -8.69
C LEU A 469 -13.30 30.24 -8.99
N ASP A 470 -13.68 28.97 -8.82
CA ASP A 470 -12.85 27.80 -9.12
C ASP A 470 -12.44 27.73 -10.60
N LEU A 471 -13.38 27.97 -11.51
CA LEU A 471 -13.13 27.99 -12.95
C LEU A 471 -12.14 29.09 -13.34
N SER A 472 -12.26 30.27 -12.76
CA SER A 472 -11.34 31.39 -13.01
C SER A 472 -9.93 31.12 -12.51
N GLU A 473 -9.78 30.43 -11.38
CA GLU A 473 -8.48 29.98 -10.85
C GLU A 473 -7.85 28.92 -11.75
N LYS A 474 -8.62 27.94 -12.24
CA LYS A 474 -8.14 26.90 -13.16
C LYS A 474 -7.60 27.51 -14.46
N ARG A 475 -8.30 28.49 -15.01
CA ARG A 475 -7.86 29.22 -16.21
C ARG A 475 -6.53 29.96 -16.00
N ALA A 476 -6.42 30.70 -14.90
CA ALA A 476 -5.18 31.39 -14.54
C ALA A 476 -4.00 30.41 -14.37
N LYS A 477 -4.27 29.24 -13.80
CA LYS A 477 -3.27 28.20 -13.60
C LYS A 477 -2.75 27.60 -14.91
N ILE A 478 -3.62 27.31 -15.88
CA ILE A 478 -3.22 26.78 -17.19
C ILE A 478 -2.28 27.77 -17.89
N VAL A 479 -2.61 29.05 -17.85
CA VAL A 479 -1.77 30.10 -18.41
C VAL A 479 -0.42 30.18 -17.70
N SER A 480 -0.38 30.05 -16.36
CA SER A 480 0.88 30.04 -15.60
C SER A 480 1.80 28.87 -15.98
N LEU A 481 1.24 27.68 -16.21
CA LEU A 481 2.00 26.50 -16.64
C LEU A 481 2.68 26.71 -17.98
N LEU A 482 1.98 27.33 -18.95
CA LEU A 482 2.58 27.67 -20.25
C LEU A 482 3.72 28.68 -20.13
N LEU A 483 3.59 29.67 -19.24
CA LEU A 483 4.67 30.63 -19.00
C LEU A 483 5.91 29.96 -18.39
N LEU A 484 5.70 28.98 -17.51
CA LEU A 484 6.80 28.17 -16.96
C LEU A 484 7.50 27.33 -18.02
N GLU A 485 6.73 26.70 -18.92
CA GLU A 485 7.28 25.95 -20.07
C GLU A 485 8.15 26.84 -20.98
N LYS A 486 7.84 28.12 -21.06
CA LYS A 486 8.62 29.13 -21.80
C LYS A 486 9.78 29.75 -21.01
N GLY A 487 10.10 29.21 -19.84
CA GLY A 487 11.28 29.60 -19.05
C GLY A 487 11.09 30.83 -18.16
N VAL A 488 9.85 31.26 -17.92
CA VAL A 488 9.57 32.26 -16.88
C VAL A 488 9.77 31.64 -15.52
N GLU A 489 10.58 32.26 -14.66
CA GLU A 489 10.83 31.75 -13.32
C GLU A 489 9.57 31.82 -12.47
N ILE A 490 9.24 30.72 -11.81
CA ILE A 490 8.03 30.59 -10.99
C ILE A 490 7.94 31.59 -9.85
N SER A 491 9.08 31.96 -9.27
CA SER A 491 9.20 32.97 -8.21
C SER A 491 8.72 34.37 -8.62
N ARG A 492 8.58 34.60 -9.92
CA ARG A 492 8.12 35.87 -10.51
C ARG A 492 6.65 35.89 -10.85
N ILE A 493 5.94 34.73 -10.76
CA ILE A 493 4.54 34.59 -11.14
C ILE A 493 3.64 34.72 -9.91
N SER A 494 2.65 35.59 -9.98
CA SER A 494 1.51 35.63 -9.07
C SER A 494 0.22 35.38 -9.84
N LEU A 495 -0.65 34.51 -9.35
CA LEU A 495 -1.92 34.21 -10.01
C LEU A 495 -3.09 34.36 -9.03
N LYS A 496 -4.26 34.76 -9.56
CA LYS A 496 -5.47 34.90 -8.81
C LYS A 496 -6.70 34.64 -9.71
N GLY A 497 -7.63 33.83 -9.21
CA GLY A 497 -9.00 33.78 -9.73
C GLY A 497 -9.86 34.87 -9.10
N HIS A 498 -10.66 35.54 -9.88
CA HIS A 498 -11.55 36.62 -9.44
C HIS A 498 -13.04 36.23 -9.50
N GLY A 499 -13.34 35.03 -10.03
CA GLY A 499 -14.70 34.60 -10.27
C GLY A 499 -15.36 35.34 -11.43
N GLU A 500 -16.63 35.66 -11.26
CA GLU A 500 -17.45 36.26 -12.31
C GLU A 500 -17.21 37.76 -12.50
N ILE A 501 -17.26 38.19 -13.77
CA ILE A 501 -17.37 39.61 -14.11
C ILE A 501 -18.83 39.93 -14.43
N LYS A 502 -19.38 40.89 -13.70
CA LYS A 502 -20.74 41.45 -13.91
C LYS A 502 -20.61 42.80 -14.60
N ASP A 503 -20.60 42.80 -15.90
CA ASP A 503 -20.63 44.03 -16.69
C ASP A 503 -21.42 43.82 -17.99
N ASP A 504 -21.67 44.92 -18.72
CA ASP A 504 -22.47 44.93 -19.94
C ASP A 504 -21.74 44.44 -21.20
N ARG A 505 -20.50 43.94 -21.04
CA ARG A 505 -19.73 43.40 -22.19
C ARG A 505 -20.29 42.05 -22.63
N PRO A 506 -20.11 41.67 -23.88
CA PRO A 506 -20.46 40.33 -24.33
C PRO A 506 -19.81 39.26 -23.44
N LYS A 507 -20.59 38.31 -22.93
CA LYS A 507 -20.14 37.25 -22.02
C LYS A 507 -18.85 36.50 -22.43
N PRO A 508 -18.62 36.23 -23.75
CA PRO A 508 -17.34 35.64 -24.18
C PRO A 508 -16.10 36.45 -23.78
N LEU A 509 -16.21 37.78 -23.71
CA LEU A 509 -15.09 38.66 -23.30
C LEU A 509 -14.79 38.65 -21.82
N ASN A 510 -15.70 38.09 -21.01
CA ASN A 510 -15.54 37.93 -19.56
C ASN A 510 -14.88 36.58 -19.18
N ARG A 511 -14.82 35.62 -20.13
CA ARG A 511 -14.14 34.33 -19.97
C ARG A 511 -12.67 34.45 -20.35
N LYS A 512 -11.89 35.12 -19.51
CA LYS A 512 -10.51 35.47 -19.86
C LYS A 512 -9.51 35.26 -18.72
N VAL A 513 -8.25 35.26 -19.10
CA VAL A 513 -7.11 35.44 -18.21
C VAL A 513 -6.32 36.66 -18.65
N GLU A 514 -6.14 37.62 -17.78
CA GLU A 514 -5.28 38.79 -18.00
C GLU A 514 -3.89 38.55 -17.44
N ILE A 515 -2.88 38.84 -18.27
CA ILE A 515 -1.48 38.67 -17.95
C ILE A 515 -0.83 40.04 -17.98
N LYS A 516 -0.13 40.37 -16.90
CA LYS A 516 0.69 41.59 -16.83
C LYS A 516 2.14 41.18 -16.53
N ILE A 517 3.03 41.46 -17.46
CA ILE A 517 4.48 41.21 -17.33
C ILE A 517 5.19 42.54 -17.09
N THR A 518 5.99 42.59 -16.03
CA THR A 518 6.85 43.73 -15.72
C THR A 518 8.29 43.32 -15.95
N THR A 519 9.02 44.11 -16.78
CA THR A 519 10.46 43.91 -17.06
C THR A 519 11.25 45.09 -16.56
N LEU A 520 12.53 44.85 -16.32
CA LEU A 520 13.52 45.88 -16.01
C LEU A 520 14.61 45.81 -17.09
N GLU A 521 14.57 46.72 -18.07
CA GLU A 521 15.48 46.78 -19.21
C GLU A 521 16.55 47.84 -19.05
#